data_4739b601caf1c69415c51314d1f68af1
#
_entry.id   4739b601caf1c69415c51314d1f68af1
#
_cell.length_a   1.000
_cell.length_b   1.000
_cell.length_c   1.000
_cell.angle_alpha   90.00
_cell.angle_beta   90.00
_cell.angle_gamma   90.00
#
_symmetry.space_group_name_H-M   'P 1'
#
loop_
_entity.id
_entity.type
_entity.pdbx_description
1 polymer ?
#
loop_
_entity_poly.entity_id
_entity_poly.type
_entity_poly.pdbx_seq_one_letter_code
_entity_poly.pdbx_strand_id
1 'polypeptide(L)'
;MRYRFACDCHNHSSCSPDGNDTVLEMRRRAQELGLWAHTLTDHCECQKFPDRYRPRVERAWEKMALEIPQGGSTRFYRGIELGQPNQDLEAAEQALAGRDYDFVIGSIHNIRGYEDFFFLDYSKIERSFIDALLETYWQEELEVIRWGKFDSLGHLTYPLRYIQGDHGIPVDLSRHSDAIDTIFRALRDSGKALEVNTSGYRQKIGRPLPDVPLVRRYRELGGELITLGSDAHSTADLGRGIQEGMEMLREAGFR
;
A
#
# COMPACT_ATOMS: atom_id res chain seq x y z
N MET A 1 18.67 12.40 -2.15
CA MET A 1 18.30 11.20 -2.96
C MET A 1 19.23 11.03 -4.13
N ARG A 2 19.62 9.78 -4.43
CA ARG A 2 20.46 9.43 -5.61
C ARG A 2 19.70 9.59 -6.94
N TYR A 3 18.39 9.35 -6.90
CA TYR A 3 17.52 9.42 -8.07
C TYR A 3 16.77 10.75 -8.11
N ARG A 4 16.83 11.43 -9.27
CA ARG A 4 16.24 12.76 -9.46
C ARG A 4 14.72 12.79 -9.33
N PHE A 5 14.05 11.70 -9.66
CA PHE A 5 12.59 11.59 -9.70
C PHE A 5 12.05 10.60 -8.65
N ALA A 6 12.71 10.52 -7.48
CA ALA A 6 12.23 9.67 -6.39
C ALA A 6 10.88 10.17 -5.89
N CYS A 7 9.89 9.28 -5.90
CA CYS A 7 8.55 9.52 -5.39
C CYS A 7 8.32 8.61 -4.18
N ASP A 8 7.54 9.09 -3.22
CA ASP A 8 7.00 8.28 -2.15
C ASP A 8 5.48 8.40 -2.21
N CYS A 9 4.82 7.31 -2.66
CA CYS A 9 3.41 7.32 -3.02
C CYS A 9 2.50 6.74 -1.92
N HIS A 10 3.05 6.29 -0.79
CA HIS A 10 2.29 5.68 0.30
C HIS A 10 2.81 6.16 1.65
N ASN A 11 2.04 7.02 2.29
CA ASN A 11 2.39 7.64 3.57
C ASN A 11 1.16 8.06 4.35
N HIS A 12 1.27 8.07 5.67
CA HIS A 12 0.19 8.39 6.60
C HIS A 12 0.52 9.57 7.49
N SER A 13 -0.47 10.42 7.71
CA SER A 13 -0.40 11.52 8.67
C SER A 13 -1.17 11.17 9.94
N SER A 14 -1.20 12.10 10.91
CA SER A 14 -2.05 11.98 12.11
C SER A 14 -3.56 12.02 11.83
N CYS A 15 -3.98 12.05 10.57
CA CYS A 15 -5.36 11.78 10.18
C CYS A 15 -5.67 10.28 10.15
N SER A 16 -4.67 9.43 9.90
CA SER A 16 -4.74 7.98 10.13
C SER A 16 -4.76 7.67 11.63
N PRO A 17 -5.36 6.54 12.06
CA PRO A 17 -5.43 6.19 13.47
C PRO A 17 -4.07 5.92 14.12
N ASP A 18 -3.08 5.56 13.34
CA ASP A 18 -1.73 5.13 13.71
C ASP A 18 -0.63 6.06 13.18
N GLY A 19 -0.99 7.10 12.43
CA GLY A 19 -0.06 8.13 12.00
C GLY A 19 0.30 9.10 13.13
N ASN A 20 1.57 9.51 13.21
CA ASN A 20 2.11 10.27 14.32
C ASN A 20 2.25 11.76 14.01
N ASP A 21 2.65 12.12 12.79
CA ASP A 21 3.00 13.48 12.42
C ASP A 21 1.90 14.14 11.56
N THR A 22 1.80 15.45 11.62
CA THR A 22 0.81 16.20 10.84
C THR A 22 1.09 16.16 9.34
N VAL A 23 0.06 16.47 8.52
CA VAL A 23 0.21 16.62 7.07
C VAL A 23 1.36 17.57 6.71
N LEU A 24 1.44 18.71 7.42
CA LEU A 24 2.49 19.70 7.17
C LEU A 24 3.89 19.19 7.51
N GLU A 25 4.04 18.46 8.62
CA GLU A 25 5.33 17.87 9.02
C GLU A 25 5.80 16.81 8.02
N MET A 26 4.91 15.91 7.60
CA MET A 26 5.20 14.91 6.57
C MET A 26 5.65 15.57 5.25
N ARG A 27 4.95 16.60 4.80
CA ARG A 27 5.30 17.34 3.58
C ARG A 27 6.62 18.11 3.69
N ARG A 28 6.90 18.74 4.83
CA ARG A 28 8.20 19.39 5.09
C ARG A 28 9.33 18.37 5.03
N ARG A 29 9.12 17.22 5.63
CA ARG A 29 10.10 16.15 5.59
C ARG A 29 10.35 15.64 4.17
N ALA A 30 9.32 15.50 3.36
CA ALA A 30 9.46 15.14 1.95
C ALA A 30 10.32 16.15 1.16
N GLN A 31 10.16 17.44 1.43
CA GLN A 31 11.02 18.51 0.84
C GLN A 31 12.46 18.40 1.32
N GLU A 32 12.69 18.20 2.62
CA GLU A 32 14.04 18.04 3.19
C GLU A 32 14.78 16.85 2.58
N LEU A 33 14.07 15.75 2.31
CA LEU A 33 14.60 14.56 1.66
C LEU A 33 14.85 14.77 0.16
N GLY A 34 14.33 15.85 -0.42
CA GLY A 34 14.44 16.13 -1.85
C GLY A 34 13.63 15.15 -2.71
N LEU A 35 12.50 14.68 -2.21
CA LEU A 35 11.57 13.89 -3.02
C LEU A 35 11.03 14.73 -4.18
N TRP A 36 10.94 14.13 -5.37
CA TRP A 36 10.33 14.77 -6.52
C TRP A 36 8.82 14.90 -6.37
N ALA A 37 8.19 13.85 -5.81
CA ALA A 37 6.78 13.83 -5.49
C ALA A 37 6.52 13.09 -4.18
N HIS A 38 5.49 13.51 -3.48
CA HIS A 38 5.02 12.96 -2.23
C HIS A 38 3.50 12.91 -2.23
N THR A 39 2.94 11.74 -1.98
CA THR A 39 1.50 11.52 -1.88
C THR A 39 1.13 11.07 -0.49
N LEU A 40 0.28 11.81 0.20
CA LEU A 40 -0.33 11.34 1.44
C LEU A 40 -1.54 10.47 1.11
N THR A 41 -1.61 9.32 1.76
CA THR A 41 -2.62 8.27 1.52
C THR A 41 -3.17 7.75 2.84
N ASP A 42 -3.71 8.65 3.66
CA ASP A 42 -4.27 8.28 4.97
C ASP A 42 -5.30 7.15 4.84
N HIS A 43 -5.32 6.27 5.84
CA HIS A 43 -6.19 5.09 5.89
C HIS A 43 -7.68 5.40 5.84
N CYS A 44 -8.41 4.58 5.08
CA CYS A 44 -9.85 4.45 5.13
C CYS A 44 -10.26 2.98 5.05
N GLU A 45 -10.49 2.34 6.20
CA GLU A 45 -11.05 0.99 6.25
C GLU A 45 -12.55 1.05 5.89
N CYS A 46 -12.91 0.56 4.70
CA CYS A 46 -14.26 0.73 4.15
C CYS A 46 -15.34 0.16 5.04
N GLN A 47 -15.13 -1.01 5.65
CA GLN A 47 -16.07 -1.62 6.59
C GLN A 47 -16.38 -0.77 7.84
N LYS A 48 -15.48 0.15 8.19
CA LYS A 48 -15.59 1.03 9.36
C LYS A 48 -15.79 2.50 8.97
N PHE A 49 -16.07 2.75 7.68
CA PHE A 49 -16.13 4.11 7.13
C PHE A 49 -17.21 4.97 7.80
N PRO A 50 -18.47 4.53 7.92
CA PRO A 50 -19.53 5.42 8.45
C PRO A 50 -19.22 5.97 9.84
N ASP A 51 -18.73 5.11 10.72
CA ASP A 51 -18.61 5.43 12.14
C ASP A 51 -17.21 5.94 12.51
N ARG A 52 -16.16 5.40 11.90
CA ARG A 52 -14.79 5.64 12.36
C ARG A 52 -13.95 6.45 11.37
N TYR A 53 -14.08 6.20 10.07
CA TYR A 53 -13.16 6.77 9.07
C TYR A 53 -13.71 7.99 8.35
N ARG A 54 -15.03 8.17 8.21
CA ARG A 54 -15.61 9.36 7.57
C ARG A 54 -15.02 10.68 8.10
N PRO A 55 -15.01 10.98 9.42
CA PRO A 55 -14.46 12.23 9.91
C PRO A 55 -12.94 12.34 9.74
N ARG A 56 -12.22 11.21 9.65
CA ARG A 56 -10.77 11.18 9.37
C ARG A 56 -10.49 11.51 7.91
N VAL A 57 -11.22 10.91 7.00
CA VAL A 57 -11.15 11.16 5.56
C VAL A 57 -11.46 12.63 5.24
N GLU A 58 -12.52 13.18 5.83
CA GLU A 58 -12.88 14.60 5.69
C GLU A 58 -11.74 15.51 6.18
N ARG A 59 -11.23 15.26 7.38
CA ARG A 59 -10.12 16.02 7.96
C ARG A 59 -8.83 15.89 7.12
N ALA A 60 -8.49 14.69 6.64
CA ALA A 60 -7.31 14.47 5.81
C ALA A 60 -7.41 15.26 4.51
N TRP A 61 -8.56 15.19 3.85
CA TRP A 61 -8.83 15.92 2.61
C TRP A 61 -8.67 17.43 2.77
N GLU A 62 -9.26 18.02 3.82
CA GLU A 62 -9.14 19.45 4.13
C GLU A 62 -7.70 19.84 4.43
N LYS A 63 -7.01 19.08 5.27
CA LYS A 63 -5.61 19.38 5.62
C LYS A 63 -4.68 19.25 4.43
N MET A 64 -4.84 18.25 3.59
CA MET A 64 -4.05 18.10 2.36
C MET A 64 -4.25 19.26 1.39
N ALA A 65 -5.40 19.92 1.39
CA ALA A 65 -5.64 21.11 0.60
C ALA A 65 -4.97 22.38 1.17
N LEU A 66 -4.92 22.50 2.50
CA LEU A 66 -4.49 23.71 3.21
C LEU A 66 -3.02 23.69 3.64
N GLU A 67 -2.53 22.56 4.08
CA GLU A 67 -1.20 22.40 4.69
C GLU A 67 -0.11 22.12 3.63
N ILE A 68 0.19 23.12 2.78
CA ILE A 68 1.23 23.05 1.76
C ILE A 68 2.44 23.88 2.22
N PRO A 69 3.65 23.26 2.37
CA PRO A 69 4.85 23.98 2.75
C PRO A 69 5.22 25.00 1.67
N GLN A 70 5.74 26.16 2.11
CA GLN A 70 6.24 27.19 1.22
C GLN A 70 7.62 26.82 0.65
N GLY A 71 7.85 27.18 -0.60
CA GLY A 71 9.14 26.93 -1.27
C GLY A 71 9.35 25.44 -1.64
N GLY A 72 10.56 25.14 -2.13
CA GLY A 72 10.92 23.78 -2.54
C GLY A 72 10.38 23.38 -3.92
N SER A 73 10.80 22.19 -4.38
CA SER A 73 10.45 21.65 -5.71
C SER A 73 9.62 20.36 -5.63
N THR A 74 9.36 19.85 -4.42
CA THR A 74 8.56 18.64 -4.21
C THR A 74 7.11 18.91 -4.60
N ARG A 75 6.54 18.01 -5.39
CA ARG A 75 5.13 18.02 -5.75
C ARG A 75 4.34 17.27 -4.70
N PHE A 76 3.23 17.85 -4.24
CA PHE A 76 2.35 17.25 -3.25
C PHE A 76 1.04 16.84 -3.88
N TYR A 77 0.72 15.57 -3.73
CA TYR A 77 -0.51 14.95 -4.21
C TYR A 77 -1.40 14.56 -3.04
N ARG A 78 -2.71 14.53 -3.28
CA ARG A 78 -3.73 14.11 -2.35
C ARG A 78 -4.14 12.70 -2.69
N GLY A 79 -3.90 11.78 -1.80
CA GLY A 79 -4.28 10.39 -1.99
C GLY A 79 -5.12 9.86 -0.83
N ILE A 80 -5.48 8.61 -0.95
CA ILE A 80 -6.17 7.82 0.07
C ILE A 80 -5.75 6.36 -0.07
N GLU A 81 -5.62 5.66 1.04
CA GLU A 81 -5.54 4.21 1.05
C GLU A 81 -6.88 3.62 1.48
N LEU A 82 -7.56 2.95 0.55
CA LEU A 82 -8.82 2.26 0.80
C LEU A 82 -8.54 0.81 1.18
N GLY A 83 -8.73 0.51 2.45
CA GLY A 83 -8.69 -0.85 2.97
C GLY A 83 -10.01 -1.58 2.68
N GLN A 84 -9.92 -2.76 2.07
CA GLN A 84 -11.00 -3.69 1.74
C GLN A 84 -12.20 -3.04 1.02
N PRO A 85 -12.00 -2.30 -0.10
CA PRO A 85 -13.10 -1.69 -0.82
C PRO A 85 -14.10 -2.72 -1.39
N ASN A 86 -13.63 -3.94 -1.67
CA ASN A 86 -14.45 -5.07 -2.11
C ASN A 86 -15.46 -5.57 -1.06
N GLN A 87 -15.21 -5.29 0.21
CA GLN A 87 -16.06 -5.77 1.32
C GLN A 87 -17.22 -4.82 1.63
N ASP A 88 -17.08 -3.53 1.29
CA ASP A 88 -18.13 -2.51 1.39
C ASP A 88 -17.99 -1.48 0.26
N LEU A 89 -18.55 -1.81 -0.90
CA LEU A 89 -18.49 -0.97 -2.10
C LEU A 89 -19.16 0.39 -1.90
N GLU A 90 -20.25 0.45 -1.14
CA GLU A 90 -20.95 1.71 -0.87
C GLU A 90 -20.07 2.64 -0.04
N ALA A 91 -19.45 2.13 1.01
CA ALA A 91 -18.50 2.89 1.83
C ALA A 91 -17.29 3.37 1.01
N ALA A 92 -16.73 2.52 0.15
CA ALA A 92 -15.65 2.89 -0.75
C ALA A 92 -16.05 4.04 -1.68
N GLU A 93 -17.22 3.96 -2.30
CA GLU A 93 -17.77 5.02 -3.15
C GLU A 93 -17.99 6.33 -2.38
N GLN A 94 -18.54 6.25 -1.17
CA GLN A 94 -18.74 7.41 -0.31
C GLN A 94 -17.41 8.05 0.13
N ALA A 95 -16.38 7.27 0.38
CA ALA A 95 -15.04 7.78 0.71
C ALA A 95 -14.42 8.56 -0.44
N LEU A 96 -14.71 8.19 -1.68
CA LEU A 96 -14.23 8.90 -2.87
C LEU A 96 -15.14 10.06 -3.29
N ALA A 97 -16.43 10.00 -2.96
CA ALA A 97 -17.42 10.96 -3.46
C ALA A 97 -17.11 12.42 -3.10
N GLY A 98 -17.15 13.29 -4.12
CA GLY A 98 -16.90 14.73 -3.95
C GLY A 98 -15.43 15.11 -3.65
N ARG A 99 -14.50 14.17 -3.84
CA ARG A 99 -13.06 14.39 -3.64
C ARG A 99 -12.30 13.93 -4.89
N ASP A 100 -11.62 14.88 -5.52
CA ASP A 100 -10.77 14.62 -6.68
C ASP A 100 -9.39 14.19 -6.17
N TYR A 101 -9.27 12.94 -5.70
CA TYR A 101 -7.98 12.38 -5.30
C TYR A 101 -7.07 12.24 -6.52
N ASP A 102 -5.81 12.65 -6.35
CA ASP A 102 -4.77 12.47 -7.36
C ASP A 102 -4.29 11.02 -7.44
N PHE A 103 -4.48 10.25 -6.34
CA PHE A 103 -3.99 8.88 -6.24
C PHE A 103 -4.78 8.06 -5.19
N VAL A 104 -5.19 6.88 -5.57
CA VAL A 104 -5.94 5.95 -4.72
C VAL A 104 -5.19 4.62 -4.64
N ILE A 105 -4.88 4.18 -3.43
CA ILE A 105 -4.37 2.82 -3.16
C ILE A 105 -5.56 1.93 -2.79
N GLY A 106 -5.66 0.77 -3.42
CA GLY A 106 -6.56 -0.31 -3.00
C GLY A 106 -5.77 -1.35 -2.23
N SER A 107 -6.17 -1.66 -1.00
CA SER A 107 -5.44 -2.55 -0.09
C SER A 107 -6.36 -3.57 0.56
N ILE A 108 -5.79 -4.69 0.99
CA ILE A 108 -6.45 -5.69 1.83
C ILE A 108 -5.64 -5.86 3.12
N HIS A 109 -6.17 -5.39 4.25
CA HIS A 109 -5.59 -5.55 5.58
C HIS A 109 -6.20 -6.72 6.36
N ASN A 110 -7.42 -7.12 6.01
CA ASN A 110 -8.10 -8.31 6.54
C ASN A 110 -8.98 -8.95 5.47
N ILE A 111 -9.17 -10.23 5.53
CA ILE A 111 -10.17 -10.93 4.72
C ILE A 111 -11.54 -10.88 5.43
N ARG A 112 -12.60 -11.09 4.65
CA ARG A 112 -14.00 -11.01 5.12
C ARG A 112 -14.25 -11.92 6.32
N GLY A 113 -14.77 -11.35 7.40
CA GLY A 113 -15.07 -12.08 8.64
C GLY A 113 -13.89 -12.25 9.61
N TYR A 114 -12.72 -11.71 9.29
CA TYR A 114 -11.55 -11.72 10.16
C TYR A 114 -11.12 -10.31 10.56
N GLU A 115 -10.36 -10.21 11.63
CA GLU A 115 -9.64 -8.98 11.97
C GLU A 115 -8.42 -8.80 11.06
N ASP A 116 -7.82 -7.60 11.12
CA ASP A 116 -6.57 -7.31 10.43
C ASP A 116 -5.50 -8.39 10.73
N PHE A 117 -4.75 -8.75 9.71
CA PHE A 117 -3.66 -9.72 9.81
C PHE A 117 -2.67 -9.41 10.93
N PHE A 118 -2.51 -8.14 11.29
CA PHE A 118 -1.72 -7.70 12.44
C PHE A 118 -2.20 -8.28 13.77
N PHE A 119 -3.50 -8.45 13.96
CA PHE A 119 -4.08 -8.91 15.22
C PHE A 119 -4.22 -10.43 15.33
N LEU A 120 -3.94 -11.17 14.27
CA LEU A 120 -4.06 -12.62 14.28
C LEU A 120 -2.94 -13.28 15.05
N ASP A 121 -3.28 -14.21 15.96
CA ASP A 121 -2.30 -15.02 16.70
C ASP A 121 -1.94 -16.27 15.90
N TYR A 122 -0.96 -16.16 15.03
CA TYR A 122 -0.51 -17.24 14.15
C TYR A 122 0.09 -18.45 14.92
N SER A 123 0.47 -18.29 16.19
CA SER A 123 0.96 -19.41 17.03
C SER A 123 -0.13 -20.45 17.32
N LYS A 124 -1.41 -20.06 17.19
CA LYS A 124 -2.59 -20.90 17.42
C LYS A 124 -3.26 -21.39 16.13
N ILE A 125 -2.72 -20.99 14.98
CA ILE A 125 -3.31 -21.30 13.67
C ILE A 125 -2.60 -22.52 13.07
N GLU A 126 -3.36 -23.54 12.66
CA GLU A 126 -2.80 -24.68 11.95
C GLU A 126 -2.26 -24.26 10.58
N ARG A 127 -1.19 -24.90 10.14
CA ARG A 127 -0.53 -24.55 8.87
C ARG A 127 -1.44 -24.69 7.64
N SER A 128 -2.30 -25.71 7.63
CA SER A 128 -3.32 -25.89 6.59
C SER A 128 -4.30 -24.70 6.49
N PHE A 129 -4.59 -24.08 7.62
CA PHE A 129 -5.45 -22.90 7.67
C PHE A 129 -4.76 -21.65 7.12
N ILE A 130 -3.44 -21.53 7.29
CA ILE A 130 -2.66 -20.41 6.71
C ILE A 130 -2.74 -20.43 5.17
N ASP A 131 -2.61 -21.61 4.56
CA ASP A 131 -2.76 -21.76 3.11
C ASP A 131 -4.17 -21.35 2.65
N ALA A 132 -5.23 -21.79 3.34
CA ALA A 132 -6.61 -21.42 3.02
C ALA A 132 -6.88 -19.92 3.22
N LEU A 133 -6.29 -19.31 4.27
CA LEU A 133 -6.35 -17.88 4.53
C LEU A 133 -5.72 -17.07 3.37
N LEU A 134 -4.57 -17.52 2.88
CA LEU A 134 -3.89 -16.88 1.76
C LEU A 134 -4.66 -17.09 0.44
N GLU A 135 -5.26 -18.25 0.19
CA GLU A 135 -6.13 -18.47 -0.97
C GLU A 135 -7.30 -17.47 -0.98
N THR A 136 -7.94 -17.29 0.17
CA THR A 136 -9.03 -16.30 0.31
C THR A 136 -8.51 -14.88 0.10
N TYR A 137 -7.34 -14.55 0.63
CA TYR A 137 -6.70 -13.26 0.45
C TYR A 137 -6.46 -12.94 -1.03
N TRP A 138 -5.89 -13.87 -1.81
CA TRP A 138 -5.67 -13.67 -3.24
C TRP A 138 -6.98 -13.48 -4.03
N GLN A 139 -8.06 -14.15 -3.61
CA GLN A 139 -9.37 -13.96 -4.22
C GLN A 139 -9.92 -12.56 -3.94
N GLU A 140 -9.78 -12.06 -2.72
CA GLU A 140 -10.22 -10.71 -2.35
C GLU A 140 -9.38 -9.63 -3.05
N GLU A 141 -8.08 -9.84 -3.26
CA GLU A 141 -7.25 -8.95 -4.10
C GLU A 141 -7.78 -8.85 -5.55
N LEU A 142 -8.22 -9.96 -6.13
CA LEU A 142 -8.86 -9.96 -7.45
C LEU A 142 -10.21 -9.24 -7.43
N GLU A 143 -10.96 -9.28 -6.33
CA GLU A 143 -12.20 -8.49 -6.19
C GLU A 143 -11.90 -7.00 -6.18
N VAL A 144 -10.85 -6.55 -5.48
CA VAL A 144 -10.38 -5.15 -5.50
C VAL A 144 -10.04 -4.72 -6.92
N ILE A 145 -9.31 -5.57 -7.67
CA ILE A 145 -8.96 -5.25 -9.06
C ILE A 145 -10.20 -5.14 -9.95
N ARG A 146 -11.19 -6.00 -9.76
CA ARG A 146 -12.47 -5.94 -10.50
C ARG A 146 -13.29 -4.69 -10.18
N TRP A 147 -13.26 -4.24 -8.92
CA TRP A 147 -13.87 -2.96 -8.53
C TRP A 147 -13.21 -1.79 -9.28
N GLY A 148 -11.89 -1.77 -9.40
CA GLY A 148 -11.14 -0.96 -10.35
C GLY A 148 -11.04 0.53 -10.09
N LYS A 149 -11.60 1.09 -9.00
CA LYS A 149 -11.54 2.53 -8.68
C LYS A 149 -10.35 2.87 -7.78
N PHE A 150 -9.19 2.39 -8.13
CA PHE A 150 -7.91 2.67 -7.50
C PHE A 150 -6.84 2.82 -8.59
N ASP A 151 -5.66 3.33 -8.24
CA ASP A 151 -4.53 3.53 -9.14
C ASP A 151 -3.44 2.48 -8.92
N SER A 152 -3.15 2.13 -7.67
CA SER A 152 -2.13 1.14 -7.30
C SER A 152 -2.67 0.14 -6.28
N LEU A 153 -2.38 -1.16 -6.51
CA LEU A 153 -2.65 -2.22 -5.54
C LEU A 153 -1.56 -2.18 -4.47
N GLY A 154 -1.96 -1.95 -3.23
CA GLY A 154 -1.07 -1.81 -2.08
C GLY A 154 -0.41 -3.14 -1.70
N HIS A 155 0.81 -3.09 -1.18
CA HIS A 155 1.56 -4.14 -0.49
C HIS A 155 1.04 -5.58 -0.65
N LEU A 156 0.90 -6.07 -1.88
CA LEU A 156 0.27 -7.34 -2.27
C LEU A 156 0.58 -8.54 -1.35
N THR A 157 1.73 -8.57 -0.70
CA THR A 157 2.11 -9.66 0.21
C THR A 157 2.00 -9.26 1.69
N TYR A 158 1.08 -8.36 2.02
CA TYR A 158 0.84 -7.85 3.38
C TYR A 158 0.77 -8.93 4.46
N PRO A 159 0.04 -10.05 4.30
CA PRO A 159 -0.03 -11.10 5.33
C PRO A 159 1.32 -11.69 5.68
N LEU A 160 2.26 -11.75 4.72
CA LEU A 160 3.58 -12.33 4.96
C LEU A 160 4.43 -11.52 5.93
N ARG A 161 4.15 -10.22 6.09
CA ARG A 161 4.74 -9.34 7.10
C ARG A 161 4.66 -9.99 8.49
N TYR A 162 3.49 -10.53 8.80
CA TYR A 162 3.18 -11.13 10.10
C TYR A 162 3.51 -12.62 10.12
N ILE A 163 3.05 -13.38 9.12
CA ILE A 163 3.24 -14.83 9.07
C ILE A 163 4.73 -15.19 9.05
N GLN A 164 5.47 -14.64 8.09
CA GLN A 164 6.91 -14.93 7.94
C GLN A 164 7.78 -14.02 8.81
N GLY A 165 7.47 -12.71 8.82
CA GLY A 165 8.30 -11.72 9.51
C GLY A 165 8.20 -11.85 11.03
N ASP A 166 7.01 -11.71 11.58
CA ASP A 166 6.83 -11.66 13.02
C ASP A 166 6.82 -13.04 13.69
N HIS A 167 6.20 -14.02 13.05
CA HIS A 167 6.03 -15.37 13.59
C HIS A 167 7.00 -16.40 13.03
N GLY A 168 7.82 -16.06 12.03
CA GLY A 168 8.83 -16.96 11.48
C GLY A 168 8.24 -18.20 10.78
N ILE A 169 6.97 -18.20 10.42
CA ILE A 169 6.29 -19.33 9.79
C ILE A 169 6.60 -19.30 8.28
N PRO A 170 7.31 -20.28 7.73
CA PRO A 170 7.63 -20.29 6.32
C PRO A 170 6.38 -20.52 5.46
N VAL A 171 6.22 -19.70 4.43
CA VAL A 171 5.18 -19.81 3.41
C VAL A 171 5.84 -20.11 2.06
N ASP A 172 5.35 -21.14 1.39
CA ASP A 172 5.78 -21.49 0.04
C ASP A 172 4.83 -20.86 -0.98
N LEU A 173 5.21 -19.70 -1.50
CA LEU A 173 4.41 -18.98 -2.50
C LEU A 173 4.29 -19.70 -3.85
N SER A 174 5.11 -20.71 -4.13
CA SER A 174 4.97 -21.49 -5.36
C SER A 174 3.62 -22.22 -5.43
N ARG A 175 3.03 -22.54 -4.29
CA ARG A 175 1.69 -23.14 -4.17
C ARG A 175 0.56 -22.18 -4.55
N HIS A 176 0.83 -20.88 -4.56
CA HIS A 176 -0.09 -19.80 -4.89
C HIS A 176 0.25 -19.12 -6.23
N SER A 177 1.19 -19.67 -6.99
CA SER A 177 1.71 -19.04 -8.22
C SER A 177 0.62 -18.70 -9.23
N ASP A 178 -0.36 -19.59 -9.44
CA ASP A 178 -1.44 -19.36 -10.39
C ASP A 178 -2.36 -18.22 -9.99
N ALA A 179 -2.65 -18.10 -8.70
CA ALA A 179 -3.46 -16.99 -8.17
C ALA A 179 -2.71 -15.66 -8.30
N ILE A 180 -1.43 -15.62 -7.92
CA ILE A 180 -0.57 -14.45 -8.02
C ILE A 180 -0.39 -14.03 -9.49
N ASP A 181 -0.14 -14.97 -10.39
CA ASP A 181 -0.06 -14.71 -11.83
C ASP A 181 -1.36 -14.14 -12.40
N THR A 182 -2.50 -14.61 -11.89
CA THR A 182 -3.82 -14.09 -12.27
C THR A 182 -3.99 -12.64 -11.81
N ILE A 183 -3.57 -12.32 -10.60
CA ILE A 183 -3.55 -10.94 -10.07
C ILE A 183 -2.67 -10.04 -10.97
N PHE A 184 -1.47 -10.48 -11.29
CA PHE A 184 -0.54 -9.71 -12.12
C PHE A 184 -1.08 -9.44 -13.53
N ARG A 185 -1.70 -10.45 -14.16
CA ARG A 185 -2.36 -10.26 -15.45
C ARG A 185 -3.56 -9.30 -15.35
N ALA A 186 -4.36 -9.43 -14.29
CA ALA A 186 -5.51 -8.56 -14.06
C ALA A 186 -5.10 -7.09 -13.87
N LEU A 187 -4.03 -6.82 -13.10
CA LEU A 187 -3.45 -5.47 -12.96
C LEU A 187 -2.99 -4.92 -14.29
N ARG A 188 -2.21 -5.68 -15.06
CA ARG A 188 -1.76 -5.29 -16.39
C ARG A 188 -2.94 -4.94 -17.30
N ASP A 189 -3.93 -5.82 -17.38
CA ASP A 189 -5.06 -5.70 -18.30
C ASP A 189 -6.01 -4.56 -17.92
N SER A 190 -6.09 -4.22 -16.63
CA SER A 190 -6.86 -3.08 -16.12
C SER A 190 -6.11 -1.76 -16.14
N GLY A 191 -4.80 -1.75 -16.49
CA GLY A 191 -3.97 -0.55 -16.46
C GLY A 191 -3.74 -0.01 -15.05
N LYS A 192 -3.74 -0.88 -14.03
CA LYS A 192 -3.47 -0.52 -12.64
C LYS A 192 -2.03 -0.87 -12.27
N ALA A 193 -1.47 -0.08 -11.34
CA ALA A 193 -0.12 -0.29 -10.87
C ALA A 193 -0.07 -1.36 -9.76
N LEU A 194 1.09 -2.01 -9.66
CA LEU A 194 1.48 -2.77 -8.48
C LEU A 194 2.33 -1.87 -7.58
N GLU A 195 2.03 -1.79 -6.30
CA GLU A 195 2.92 -1.16 -5.34
C GLU A 195 4.08 -2.09 -4.98
N VAL A 196 5.27 -1.51 -4.84
CA VAL A 196 6.38 -2.07 -4.05
C VAL A 196 6.48 -1.26 -2.75
N ASN A 197 5.98 -1.83 -1.69
CA ASN A 197 5.97 -1.23 -0.36
C ASN A 197 7.30 -1.52 0.34
N THR A 198 8.05 -0.46 0.64
CA THR A 198 9.40 -0.57 1.19
C THR A 198 9.46 -0.66 2.71
N SER A 199 8.29 -0.59 3.40
CA SER A 199 8.25 -0.74 4.86
C SER A 199 8.85 -2.06 5.34
N GLY A 200 8.71 -3.12 4.56
CA GLY A 200 9.25 -4.43 4.89
C GLY A 200 10.77 -4.45 5.11
N TYR A 201 11.54 -3.53 4.50
CA TYR A 201 12.99 -3.44 4.76
C TYR A 201 13.33 -3.06 6.21
N ARG A 202 12.44 -2.33 6.90
CA ARG A 202 12.62 -1.93 8.30
C ARG A 202 11.87 -2.81 9.30
N GLN A 203 11.13 -3.79 8.79
CA GLN A 203 10.39 -4.78 9.57
C GLN A 203 11.15 -6.11 9.63
N LYS A 204 10.72 -7.04 10.48
CA LYS A 204 11.37 -8.34 10.65
C LYS A 204 11.44 -9.19 9.38
N ILE A 205 10.51 -8.99 8.46
CA ILE A 205 10.51 -9.68 7.16
C ILE A 205 11.74 -9.31 6.30
N GLY A 206 12.34 -8.12 6.50
CA GLY A 206 13.61 -7.69 5.91
C GLY A 206 13.63 -7.52 4.38
N ARG A 207 12.47 -7.44 3.74
CA ARG A 207 12.32 -7.32 2.28
C ARG A 207 11.04 -6.55 1.92
N PRO A 208 10.95 -5.96 0.69
CA PRO A 208 9.77 -5.20 0.30
C PRO A 208 8.56 -6.12 0.05
N LEU A 209 7.39 -5.54 -0.05
CA LEU A 209 6.11 -6.20 -0.26
C LEU A 209 5.45 -5.69 -1.56
N PRO A 210 5.44 -6.50 -2.66
CA PRO A 210 6.08 -7.80 -2.81
C PRO A 210 7.59 -7.73 -2.99
N ASP A 211 8.25 -8.89 -2.86
CA ASP A 211 9.71 -9.01 -3.01
C ASP A 211 10.18 -9.13 -4.47
N VAL A 212 11.51 -9.11 -4.65
CA VAL A 212 12.16 -9.12 -5.98
C VAL A 212 11.67 -10.22 -6.92
N PRO A 213 11.56 -11.51 -6.49
CA PRO A 213 11.05 -12.57 -7.36
C PRO A 213 9.66 -12.28 -7.92
N LEU A 214 8.74 -11.79 -7.09
CA LEU A 214 7.38 -11.45 -7.52
C LEU A 214 7.33 -10.23 -8.42
N VAL A 215 8.11 -9.19 -8.12
CA VAL A 215 8.22 -7.99 -8.97
C VAL A 215 8.79 -8.35 -10.36
N ARG A 216 9.79 -9.22 -10.41
CA ARG A 216 10.32 -9.75 -11.68
C ARG A 216 9.26 -10.55 -12.43
N ARG A 217 8.50 -11.41 -11.71
CA ARG A 217 7.39 -12.16 -12.31
C ARG A 217 6.31 -11.26 -12.89
N TYR A 218 5.95 -10.19 -12.18
CA TYR A 218 5.03 -9.17 -12.69
C TYR A 218 5.53 -8.57 -14.02
N ARG A 219 6.82 -8.21 -14.08
CA ARG A 219 7.45 -7.68 -15.30
C ARG A 219 7.44 -8.70 -16.45
N GLU A 220 7.75 -9.97 -16.18
CA GLU A 220 7.74 -11.08 -17.16
C GLU A 220 6.33 -11.29 -17.75
N LEU A 221 5.28 -11.09 -16.95
CA LEU A 221 3.88 -11.18 -17.39
C LEU A 221 3.39 -9.93 -18.13
N GLY A 222 4.28 -8.97 -18.39
CA GLY A 222 3.98 -7.75 -19.13
C GLY A 222 3.50 -6.60 -18.26
N GLY A 223 3.65 -6.67 -16.95
CA GLY A 223 3.39 -5.55 -16.04
C GLY A 223 4.37 -4.41 -16.29
N GLU A 224 3.86 -3.18 -16.39
CA GLU A 224 4.67 -1.99 -16.66
C GLU A 224 4.47 -0.87 -15.63
N LEU A 225 3.29 -0.80 -15.03
CA LEU A 225 2.96 0.21 -14.04
C LEU A 225 3.31 -0.27 -12.64
N ILE A 226 4.18 0.49 -11.98
CA ILE A 226 4.64 0.17 -10.63
C ILE A 226 4.81 1.46 -9.83
N THR A 227 4.49 1.42 -8.54
CA THR A 227 4.69 2.52 -7.60
C THR A 227 5.59 2.10 -6.45
N LEU A 228 6.18 3.08 -5.78
CA LEU A 228 6.96 2.88 -4.56
C LEU A 228 6.29 3.63 -3.41
N GLY A 229 6.12 2.97 -2.29
CA GLY A 229 5.64 3.55 -1.05
C GLY A 229 6.50 3.18 0.14
N SER A 230 6.82 4.15 1.00
CA SER A 230 7.50 3.86 2.26
C SER A 230 6.55 3.33 3.33
N ASP A 231 5.26 3.57 3.18
CA ASP A 231 4.23 3.24 4.17
C ASP A 231 4.62 3.84 5.55
N ALA A 232 5.08 5.09 5.48
CA ALA A 232 5.58 5.80 6.64
C ALA A 232 4.42 6.36 7.48
N HIS A 233 4.45 6.09 8.78
CA HIS A 233 3.50 6.61 9.75
C HIS A 233 4.12 7.73 10.62
N SER A 234 5.35 8.14 10.26
CA SER A 234 6.07 9.24 10.88
C SER A 234 7.09 9.86 9.91
N THR A 235 7.49 11.09 10.22
CA THR A 235 8.58 11.78 9.48
C THR A 235 9.90 11.02 9.53
N ALA A 236 10.13 10.23 10.59
CA ALA A 236 11.34 9.43 10.75
C ALA A 236 11.46 8.30 9.72
N ASP A 237 10.32 7.77 9.27
CA ASP A 237 10.26 6.65 8.33
C ASP A 237 10.00 7.09 6.88
N LEU A 238 9.60 8.34 6.66
CA LEU A 238 9.30 8.87 5.34
C LEU A 238 10.49 8.72 4.38
N GLY A 239 10.23 8.16 3.21
CA GLY A 239 11.23 7.94 2.16
C GLY A 239 12.21 6.80 2.44
N ARG A 240 12.10 6.09 3.56
CA ARG A 240 12.99 4.96 3.87
C ARG A 240 12.74 3.78 2.94
N GLY A 241 13.82 3.25 2.38
CA GLY A 241 13.75 2.14 1.44
C GLY A 241 13.36 2.52 0.00
N ILE A 242 12.98 3.79 -0.27
CA ILE A 242 12.61 4.22 -1.64
C ILE A 242 13.80 4.10 -2.59
N GLN A 243 15.00 4.44 -2.16
CA GLN A 243 16.20 4.31 -2.99
C GLN A 243 16.52 2.85 -3.31
N GLU A 244 16.48 2.00 -2.30
CA GLU A 244 16.66 0.54 -2.42
C GLU A 244 15.58 -0.08 -3.31
N GLY A 245 14.33 0.38 -3.17
CA GLY A 245 13.22 -0.01 -4.04
C GLY A 245 13.46 0.36 -5.49
N MET A 246 13.94 1.57 -5.79
CA MET A 246 14.29 1.99 -7.15
C MET A 246 15.44 1.17 -7.75
N GLU A 247 16.43 0.81 -6.95
CA GLU A 247 17.53 -0.07 -7.39
C GLU A 247 16.99 -1.47 -7.72
N MET A 248 16.15 -2.02 -6.86
CA MET A 248 15.49 -3.31 -7.06
C MET A 248 14.62 -3.31 -8.33
N LEU A 249 13.85 -2.26 -8.58
CA LEU A 249 13.03 -2.15 -9.79
C LEU A 249 13.88 -2.16 -11.07
N ARG A 250 15.02 -1.49 -11.06
CA ARG A 250 15.95 -1.54 -12.20
C ARG A 250 16.51 -2.93 -12.43
N GLU A 251 16.86 -3.65 -11.37
CA GLU A 251 17.31 -5.04 -11.43
C GLU A 251 16.21 -5.99 -11.93
N ALA A 252 14.95 -5.68 -11.62
CA ALA A 252 13.80 -6.41 -12.11
C ALA A 252 13.40 -6.06 -13.56
N GLY A 253 14.10 -5.07 -14.19
CA GLY A 253 13.90 -4.71 -15.60
C GLY A 253 12.94 -3.54 -15.85
N PHE A 254 12.55 -2.81 -14.81
CA PHE A 254 11.82 -1.53 -14.94
C PHE A 254 12.79 -0.39 -15.27
N ARG A 255 12.30 0.65 -15.98
CA ARG A 255 13.10 1.76 -16.49
C ARG A 255 12.56 3.13 -16.06
#